data_43a53377616a174a4f6e1460540c30b9
#
_entry.id   43a53377616a174a4f6e1460540c30b9
#
_cell.length_a   1.000
_cell.length_b   1.000
_cell.length_c   1.000
_cell.angle_alpha   90.00
_cell.angle_beta   90.00
_cell.angle_gamma   90.00
#
_symmetry.space_group_name_H-M   'P 1'
#
loop_
_entity.id
_entity.type
_entity.pdbx_description
1 polymer ?
#
loop_
_entity_poly.entity_id
_entity_poly.type
_entity_poly.pdbx_seq_one_letter_code
_entity_poly.pdbx_strand_id
1 'polypeptide(L)'
;MQELGNIGAAHAATTLSQMLGSTVQMSVPAIKSVDLAQLGNYMGEEPAALVAFELQGDIPHGGFVIFYISRESAIRLTNTMLGMTDMDRPLTEMDQSALLEVGNIMVSAFLDATAELLGFIMLPSPPSLTIDMAHAAMSSLIAQMGDDVDEVLLFSTELMCDEHKVDSDIIMMPETTTLVRIIGLLEKMMQGT
;
A
#
# COMPACT_ATOMS: atom_id res chain seq x y z
N MET A 1 -6.01 -0.96 16.15
CA MET A 1 -5.51 -1.42 14.83
C MET A 1 -6.63 -1.75 13.85
N GLN A 2 -7.68 -2.47 14.23
CA GLN A 2 -8.84 -2.72 13.32
C GLN A 2 -9.59 -1.45 12.90
N GLU A 3 -9.74 -0.46 13.78
CA GLU A 3 -10.39 0.82 13.46
C GLU A 3 -9.62 1.63 12.43
N LEU A 4 -8.30 1.64 12.48
CA LEU A 4 -7.43 2.30 11.52
C LEU A 4 -7.64 1.74 10.11
N GLY A 5 -7.63 0.41 10.01
CA GLY A 5 -7.92 -0.27 8.76
C GLY A 5 -9.32 0.03 8.24
N ASN A 6 -10.32 0.11 9.11
CA ASN A 6 -11.71 0.37 8.73
C ASN A 6 -11.91 1.77 8.12
N ILE A 7 -11.36 2.81 8.74
CA ILE A 7 -11.52 4.20 8.27
C ILE A 7 -10.83 4.40 6.92
N GLY A 8 -9.55 3.98 6.81
CA GLY A 8 -8.80 4.09 5.56
C GLY A 8 -9.42 3.27 4.43
N ALA A 9 -9.84 2.04 4.72
CA ALA A 9 -10.53 1.18 3.76
C ALA A 9 -11.84 1.81 3.25
N ALA A 10 -12.64 2.42 4.13
CA ALA A 10 -13.90 3.05 3.75
C ALA A 10 -13.68 4.29 2.85
N HIS A 11 -12.69 5.12 3.15
CA HIS A 11 -12.34 6.28 2.34
C HIS A 11 -11.81 5.86 0.96
N ALA A 12 -10.86 4.93 0.91
CA ALA A 12 -10.33 4.41 -0.34
C ALA A 12 -11.42 3.76 -1.20
N ALA A 13 -12.27 2.90 -0.61
CA ALA A 13 -13.37 2.24 -1.31
C ALA A 13 -14.36 3.25 -1.90
N THR A 14 -14.68 4.32 -1.18
CA THR A 14 -15.58 5.38 -1.67
C THR A 14 -14.98 6.11 -2.86
N THR A 15 -13.72 6.53 -2.76
CA THR A 15 -13.03 7.26 -3.84
C THR A 15 -12.83 6.36 -5.07
N LEU A 16 -12.40 5.12 -4.87
CA LEU A 16 -12.26 4.15 -5.96
C LEU A 16 -13.61 3.84 -6.64
N SER A 17 -14.69 3.71 -5.88
CA SER A 17 -16.04 3.51 -6.44
C SER A 17 -16.46 4.66 -7.35
N GLN A 18 -16.15 5.89 -6.96
CA GLN A 18 -16.44 7.07 -7.79
C GLN A 18 -15.60 7.08 -9.07
N MET A 19 -14.31 6.72 -8.97
CA MET A 19 -13.40 6.68 -10.11
C MET A 19 -13.76 5.57 -11.10
N LEU A 20 -14.13 4.39 -10.61
CA LEU A 20 -14.46 3.22 -11.43
C LEU A 20 -15.89 3.24 -11.96
N GLY A 21 -16.76 4.09 -11.41
CA GLY A 21 -18.19 4.09 -11.73
C GLY A 21 -18.91 2.80 -11.32
N SER A 22 -18.30 2.01 -10.44
CA SER A 22 -18.81 0.73 -9.93
C SER A 22 -18.59 0.61 -8.42
N THR A 23 -19.30 -0.32 -7.77
CA THR A 23 -19.14 -0.52 -6.33
C THR A 23 -17.81 -1.21 -6.03
N VAL A 24 -16.95 -0.54 -5.26
CA VAL A 24 -15.73 -1.12 -4.70
C VAL A 24 -15.95 -1.40 -3.23
N GLN A 25 -15.59 -2.60 -2.80
CA GLN A 25 -15.55 -3.00 -1.39
C GLN A 25 -14.11 -3.34 -1.03
N MET A 26 -13.68 -2.92 0.15
CA MET A 26 -12.37 -3.29 0.69
C MET A 26 -12.54 -4.11 1.95
N SER A 27 -11.73 -5.15 2.09
CA SER A 27 -11.61 -5.86 3.35
C SER A 27 -10.85 -5.00 4.38
N VAL A 28 -11.10 -5.26 5.64
CA VAL A 28 -10.27 -4.72 6.73
C VAL A 28 -8.88 -5.34 6.61
N PRO A 29 -7.80 -4.54 6.54
CA PRO A 29 -6.46 -5.07 6.36
C PRO A 29 -6.04 -5.98 7.51
N ALA A 30 -5.44 -7.12 7.16
CA ALA A 30 -4.66 -7.91 8.10
C ALA A 30 -3.30 -7.22 8.29
N ILE A 31 -2.91 -7.01 9.54
CA ILE A 31 -1.67 -6.28 9.87
C ILE A 31 -0.65 -7.27 10.41
N LYS A 32 0.56 -7.22 9.85
CA LYS A 32 1.71 -8.02 10.29
C LYS A 32 2.96 -7.14 10.38
N SER A 33 3.77 -7.34 11.42
CA SER A 33 5.16 -6.90 11.42
C SER A 33 6.01 -8.00 10.79
N VAL A 34 6.88 -7.63 9.87
CA VAL A 34 7.76 -8.55 9.14
C VAL A 34 9.18 -7.98 9.21
N ASP A 35 10.15 -8.85 9.55
CA ASP A 35 11.56 -8.52 9.44
C ASP A 35 11.91 -8.18 7.98
N LEU A 36 12.60 -7.07 7.77
CA LEU A 36 12.97 -6.59 6.45
C LEU A 36 13.73 -7.65 5.65
N ALA A 37 14.59 -8.43 6.29
CA ALA A 37 15.35 -9.51 5.65
C ALA A 37 14.46 -10.65 5.14
N GLN A 38 13.24 -10.80 5.67
CA GLN A 38 12.26 -11.81 5.27
C GLN A 38 11.24 -11.29 4.26
N LEU A 39 11.19 -9.99 4.04
CA LEU A 39 10.19 -9.37 3.15
C LEU A 39 10.26 -9.93 1.72
N GLY A 40 11.46 -10.18 1.21
CA GLY A 40 11.64 -10.78 -0.11
C GLY A 40 10.99 -12.16 -0.25
N ASN A 41 11.05 -12.99 0.81
CA ASN A 41 10.39 -14.30 0.82
C ASN A 41 8.86 -14.16 0.88
N TYR A 42 8.36 -13.09 1.49
CA TYR A 42 6.93 -12.81 1.57
C TYR A 42 6.34 -12.36 0.24
N MET A 43 7.08 -11.57 -0.54
CA MET A 43 6.64 -11.01 -1.82
C MET A 43 6.57 -12.03 -2.97
N GLY A 44 7.27 -13.17 -2.84
CA GLY A 44 7.35 -14.16 -3.91
C GLY A 44 8.23 -13.73 -5.10
N GLU A 45 8.28 -14.61 -6.11
CA GLU A 45 9.11 -14.42 -7.33
C GLU A 45 8.30 -13.95 -8.54
N GLU A 46 6.99 -13.72 -8.38
CA GLU A 46 6.12 -13.31 -9.48
C GLU A 46 6.31 -11.82 -9.82
N PRO A 47 6.07 -11.43 -11.09
CA PRO A 47 6.04 -10.03 -11.46
C PRO A 47 4.95 -9.26 -10.71
N ALA A 48 5.28 -8.02 -10.30
CA ALA A 48 4.38 -7.15 -9.58
C ALA A 48 4.54 -5.69 -10.00
N ALA A 49 3.55 -4.87 -9.67
CA ALA A 49 3.65 -3.43 -9.72
C ALA A 49 3.77 -2.88 -8.29
N LEU A 50 4.76 -2.02 -8.06
CA LEU A 50 5.01 -1.33 -6.82
C LEU A 50 4.88 0.17 -7.06
N VAL A 51 3.91 0.80 -6.40
CA VAL A 51 3.77 2.25 -6.38
C VAL A 51 4.32 2.74 -5.06
N ALA A 52 5.50 3.36 -5.10
CA ALA A 52 6.25 3.79 -3.92
C ALA A 52 6.13 5.29 -3.69
N PHE A 53 6.02 5.67 -2.43
CA PHE A 53 5.93 7.04 -1.94
C PHE A 53 6.92 7.22 -0.79
N GLU A 54 7.63 8.33 -0.77
CA GLU A 54 8.36 8.76 0.43
C GLU A 54 7.38 9.33 1.45
N LEU A 55 7.58 9.01 2.72
CA LEU A 55 6.81 9.57 3.81
C LEU A 55 7.33 10.95 4.18
N GLN A 56 6.42 11.92 4.30
CA GLN A 56 6.69 13.31 4.64
C GLN A 56 5.76 13.77 5.79
N GLY A 57 5.95 14.99 6.27
CA GLY A 57 5.10 15.58 7.30
C GLY A 57 5.79 15.71 8.65
N ASP A 58 5.09 15.40 9.75
CA ASP A 58 5.61 15.49 11.12
C ASP A 58 6.57 14.36 11.49
N ILE A 59 7.07 13.61 10.51
CA ILE A 59 7.96 12.48 10.65
C ILE A 59 9.38 12.98 10.36
N PRO A 60 10.29 13.00 11.36
CA PRO A 60 11.69 13.23 11.07
C PRO A 60 12.22 12.02 10.30
N HIS A 61 12.83 12.25 9.15
CA HIS A 61 13.50 11.24 8.35
C HIS A 61 12.63 10.19 7.62
N GLY A 62 11.37 10.37 7.42
CA GLY A 62 10.59 9.70 6.39
C GLY A 62 10.47 8.17 6.50
N GLY A 63 10.94 7.50 5.52
CA GLY A 63 10.67 6.11 5.17
C GLY A 63 9.83 6.03 3.90
N PHE A 64 9.36 4.84 3.58
CA PHE A 64 8.53 4.60 2.41
C PHE A 64 7.18 3.98 2.78
N VAL A 65 6.18 4.27 1.96
CA VAL A 65 4.94 3.49 1.90
C VAL A 65 4.74 3.04 0.46
N ILE A 66 4.41 1.77 0.28
CA ILE A 66 4.34 1.12 -1.02
C ILE A 66 2.97 0.48 -1.16
N PHE A 67 2.29 0.78 -2.25
CA PHE A 67 1.16 -0.02 -2.72
C PHE A 67 1.71 -1.11 -3.63
N TYR A 68 1.59 -2.36 -3.17
CA TYR A 68 2.01 -3.56 -3.86
C TYR A 68 0.80 -4.27 -4.47
N ILE A 69 0.93 -4.70 -5.71
CA ILE A 69 -0.09 -5.47 -6.41
C ILE A 69 0.57 -6.44 -7.38
N SER A 70 0.17 -7.73 -7.35
CA SER A 70 0.68 -8.71 -8.30
C SER A 70 0.31 -8.34 -9.73
N ARG A 71 1.09 -8.80 -10.72
CA ARG A 71 0.80 -8.52 -12.15
C ARG A 71 -0.62 -8.97 -12.54
N GLU A 72 -1.06 -10.14 -12.07
CA GLU A 72 -2.39 -10.65 -12.37
C GLU A 72 -3.48 -9.73 -11.80
N SER A 73 -3.37 -9.34 -10.53
CA SER A 73 -4.28 -8.40 -9.87
C SER A 73 -4.24 -7.01 -10.54
N ALA A 74 -3.06 -6.54 -10.97
CA ALA A 74 -2.91 -5.27 -11.68
C ALA A 74 -3.66 -5.28 -13.03
N ILE A 75 -3.50 -6.33 -13.83
CA ILE A 75 -4.23 -6.48 -15.09
C ILE A 75 -5.74 -6.56 -14.84
N ARG A 76 -6.17 -7.30 -13.84
CA ARG A 76 -7.58 -7.43 -13.48
C ARG A 76 -8.19 -6.09 -13.10
N LEU A 77 -7.51 -5.33 -12.26
CA LEU A 77 -7.92 -3.99 -11.84
C LEU A 77 -8.00 -3.03 -13.03
N THR A 78 -6.93 -2.96 -13.83
CA THR A 78 -6.89 -2.04 -14.97
C THR A 78 -7.84 -2.47 -16.10
N ASN A 79 -8.10 -3.75 -16.28
CA ASN A 79 -9.16 -4.23 -17.17
C ASN A 79 -10.54 -3.69 -16.76
N THR A 80 -10.86 -3.73 -15.46
CA THR A 80 -12.11 -3.13 -14.95
C THR A 80 -12.17 -1.64 -15.25
N MET A 81 -11.06 -0.91 -15.02
CA MET A 81 -10.99 0.54 -15.26
C MET A 81 -11.10 0.93 -16.74
N LEU A 82 -10.51 0.14 -17.62
CA LEU A 82 -10.36 0.44 -19.05
C LEU A 82 -11.39 -0.28 -19.93
N GLY A 83 -12.29 -1.07 -19.33
CA GLY A 83 -13.29 -1.86 -20.07
C GLY A 83 -12.67 -2.97 -20.92
N MET A 84 -11.55 -3.55 -20.48
CA MET A 84 -10.83 -4.64 -21.16
C MET A 84 -11.09 -5.97 -20.48
N THR A 85 -10.85 -7.07 -21.20
CA THR A 85 -11.10 -8.44 -20.68
C THR A 85 -9.94 -9.40 -20.85
N ASP A 86 -8.93 -9.03 -21.66
CA ASP A 86 -7.76 -9.88 -21.91
C ASP A 86 -6.83 -9.90 -20.69
N MET A 87 -6.58 -11.08 -20.14
CA MET A 87 -5.70 -11.27 -18.98
C MET A 87 -4.24 -11.58 -19.37
N ASP A 88 -3.99 -11.97 -20.63
CA ASP A 88 -2.66 -12.35 -21.12
C ASP A 88 -1.91 -11.21 -21.82
N ARG A 89 -2.36 -9.99 -21.64
CA ARG A 89 -1.75 -8.79 -22.23
C ARG A 89 -0.61 -8.21 -21.40
N PRO A 90 0.32 -7.48 -22.00
CA PRO A 90 1.27 -6.67 -21.23
C PRO A 90 0.58 -5.47 -20.58
N LEU A 91 1.16 -4.95 -19.50
CA LEU A 91 0.77 -3.66 -18.94
C LEU A 91 1.27 -2.54 -19.84
N THR A 92 0.35 -1.67 -20.26
CA THR A 92 0.59 -0.51 -21.13
C THR A 92 0.85 0.76 -20.32
N GLU A 93 1.21 1.87 -20.96
CA GLU A 93 1.33 3.18 -20.31
C GLU A 93 0.02 3.64 -19.66
N MET A 94 -1.13 3.26 -20.23
CA MET A 94 -2.44 3.57 -19.67
C MET A 94 -2.70 2.78 -18.38
N ASP A 95 -2.28 1.52 -18.33
CA ASP A 95 -2.33 0.71 -17.10
C ASP A 95 -1.41 1.29 -16.02
N GLN A 96 -0.22 1.73 -16.40
CA GLN A 96 0.72 2.36 -15.47
C GLN A 96 0.14 3.65 -14.87
N SER A 97 -0.50 4.49 -15.68
CA SER A 97 -1.18 5.69 -15.20
C SER A 97 -2.34 5.34 -14.25
N ALA A 98 -3.11 4.32 -14.57
CA ALA A 98 -4.20 3.84 -13.72
C ALA A 98 -3.68 3.30 -12.37
N LEU A 99 -2.60 2.51 -12.39
CA LEU A 99 -1.97 1.98 -11.18
C LEU A 99 -1.38 3.08 -10.29
N LEU A 100 -0.78 4.11 -10.87
CA LEU A 100 -0.31 5.29 -10.14
C LEU A 100 -1.47 5.99 -9.42
N GLU A 101 -2.60 6.18 -10.09
CA GLU A 101 -3.77 6.83 -9.50
C GLU A 101 -4.39 5.98 -8.38
N VAL A 102 -4.59 4.68 -8.61
CA VAL A 102 -5.09 3.76 -7.58
C VAL A 102 -4.15 3.73 -6.37
N GLY A 103 -2.84 3.59 -6.60
CA GLY A 103 -1.85 3.59 -5.53
C GLY A 103 -1.89 4.89 -4.72
N ASN A 104 -2.03 6.03 -5.40
CA ASN A 104 -2.15 7.33 -4.73
C ASN A 104 -3.42 7.41 -3.84
N ILE A 105 -4.56 6.96 -4.35
CA ILE A 105 -5.82 6.92 -3.58
C ILE A 105 -5.68 6.01 -2.35
N MET A 106 -5.16 4.80 -2.56
CA MET A 106 -5.02 3.80 -1.50
C MET A 106 -4.08 4.27 -0.40
N VAL A 107 -2.90 4.77 -0.77
CA VAL A 107 -1.90 5.24 0.18
C VAL A 107 -2.34 6.51 0.90
N SER A 108 -2.94 7.47 0.18
CA SER A 108 -3.45 8.69 0.81
C SER A 108 -4.53 8.38 1.85
N ALA A 109 -5.53 7.55 1.50
CA ALA A 109 -6.57 7.16 2.44
C ALA A 109 -6.02 6.40 3.66
N PHE A 110 -5.00 5.55 3.45
CA PHE A 110 -4.32 4.84 4.52
C PHE A 110 -3.55 5.80 5.45
N LEU A 111 -2.80 6.76 4.90
CA LEU A 111 -2.05 7.74 5.68
C LEU A 111 -2.97 8.71 6.42
N ASP A 112 -4.06 9.15 5.82
CA ASP A 112 -5.07 10.01 6.46
C ASP A 112 -5.69 9.30 7.68
N ALA A 113 -6.10 8.04 7.53
CA ALA A 113 -6.62 7.25 8.64
C ALA A 113 -5.58 7.05 9.75
N THR A 114 -4.32 6.81 9.36
CA THR A 114 -3.22 6.66 10.31
C THR A 114 -2.93 7.97 11.05
N ALA A 115 -2.94 9.10 10.34
CA ALA A 115 -2.76 10.43 10.92
C ALA A 115 -3.87 10.77 11.93
N GLU A 116 -5.13 10.48 11.59
CA GLU A 116 -6.27 10.69 12.48
C GLU A 116 -6.13 9.86 13.77
N LEU A 117 -5.72 8.60 13.66
CA LEU A 117 -5.55 7.74 14.82
C LEU A 117 -4.35 8.12 15.69
N LEU A 118 -3.20 8.39 15.07
CA LEU A 118 -1.94 8.60 15.78
C LEU A 118 -1.71 10.05 16.21
N GLY A 119 -2.50 10.99 15.68
CA GLY A 119 -2.44 12.40 16.03
C GLY A 119 -1.20 13.13 15.50
N PHE A 120 -0.60 12.64 14.40
CA PHE A 120 0.48 13.33 13.69
C PHE A 120 0.33 13.17 12.17
N ILE A 121 0.76 14.17 11.42
CA ILE A 121 0.55 14.24 9.98
C ILE A 121 1.60 13.40 9.24
N MET A 122 1.12 12.51 8.37
CA MET A 122 1.91 11.77 7.38
C MET A 122 1.37 12.07 5.99
N LEU A 123 2.24 12.49 5.09
CA LEU A 123 1.89 12.83 3.71
C LEU A 123 2.72 11.99 2.74
N PRO A 124 2.14 11.51 1.64
CA PRO A 124 2.91 10.84 0.60
C PRO A 124 3.60 11.88 -0.31
N SER A 125 4.81 11.57 -0.77
CA SER A 125 5.43 12.27 -1.91
C SER A 125 4.68 11.97 -3.21
N PRO A 126 5.02 12.62 -4.34
CA PRO A 126 4.61 12.13 -5.64
C PRO A 126 5.03 10.66 -5.84
N PRO A 127 4.16 9.81 -6.43
CA PRO A 127 4.42 8.39 -6.59
C PRO A 127 5.50 8.09 -7.63
N SER A 128 6.22 6.98 -7.41
CA SER A 128 7.03 6.31 -8.42
C SER A 128 6.51 4.90 -8.65
N LEU A 129 6.47 4.45 -9.91
CA LEU A 129 6.02 3.10 -10.28
C LEU A 129 7.18 2.26 -10.77
N THR A 130 7.30 1.06 -10.23
CA THR A 130 8.20 0.01 -10.70
C THR A 130 7.37 -1.22 -11.04
N ILE A 131 7.59 -1.79 -12.25
CA ILE A 131 6.99 -3.05 -12.67
C ILE A 131 8.13 -4.00 -12.98
N ASP A 132 8.33 -4.99 -12.12
CA ASP A 132 9.43 -5.97 -12.23
C ASP A 132 9.08 -7.22 -11.40
N MET A 133 9.99 -8.18 -11.33
CA MET A 133 9.93 -9.27 -10.35
C MET A 133 9.84 -8.66 -8.94
N ALA A 134 8.86 -9.08 -8.16
CA ALA A 134 8.54 -8.47 -6.87
C ALA A 134 9.76 -8.34 -5.95
N HIS A 135 10.54 -9.43 -5.84
CA HIS A 135 11.78 -9.45 -5.04
C HIS A 135 12.82 -8.43 -5.54
N ALA A 136 13.02 -8.30 -6.86
CA ALA A 136 14.01 -7.37 -7.43
C ALA A 136 13.61 -5.92 -7.21
N ALA A 137 12.34 -5.59 -7.47
CA ALA A 137 11.79 -4.26 -7.25
C ALA A 137 11.90 -3.84 -5.78
N MET A 138 11.52 -4.74 -4.85
CA MET A 138 11.62 -4.48 -3.42
C MET A 138 13.07 -4.31 -2.95
N SER A 139 13.99 -5.17 -3.40
CA SER A 139 15.41 -5.07 -3.06
C SER A 139 16.02 -3.73 -3.52
N SER A 140 15.59 -3.23 -4.68
CA SER A 140 16.01 -1.93 -5.18
C SER A 140 15.53 -0.76 -4.32
N LEU A 141 14.30 -0.84 -3.77
CA LEU A 141 13.77 0.16 -2.85
C LEU A 141 14.46 0.10 -1.48
N ILE A 142 14.65 -1.10 -0.94
CA ILE A 142 15.36 -1.31 0.33
C ILE A 142 16.78 -0.73 0.26
N ALA A 143 17.49 -0.95 -0.85
CA ALA A 143 18.84 -0.42 -1.05
C ALA A 143 18.91 1.12 -1.01
N GLN A 144 17.79 1.81 -1.24
CA GLN A 144 17.71 3.28 -1.17
C GLN A 144 17.49 3.78 0.26
N MET A 145 17.01 2.92 1.16
CA MET A 145 16.66 3.30 2.52
C MET A 145 17.86 3.32 3.49
N GLY A 146 18.98 2.68 3.11
CA GLY A 146 20.12 2.50 4.02
C GLY A 146 19.86 1.44 5.09
N ASP A 147 20.71 1.44 6.13
CA ASP A 147 20.70 0.39 7.18
C ASP A 147 19.75 0.72 8.36
N ASP A 148 18.88 1.72 8.23
CA ASP A 148 18.10 2.27 9.35
C ASP A 148 16.69 1.64 9.51
N VAL A 149 16.36 0.58 8.76
CA VAL A 149 15.07 -0.11 8.81
C VAL A 149 15.27 -1.60 9.09
N ASP A 150 14.76 -2.06 10.22
CA ASP A 150 14.83 -3.48 10.62
C ASP A 150 13.51 -4.22 10.38
N GLU A 151 12.39 -3.53 10.57
CA GLU A 151 11.05 -4.10 10.47
C GLU A 151 10.14 -3.27 9.58
N VAL A 152 9.21 -3.92 8.91
CA VAL A 152 8.17 -3.30 8.11
C VAL A 152 6.77 -3.68 8.61
N LEU A 153 5.82 -2.78 8.44
CA LEU A 153 4.41 -3.03 8.70
C LEU A 153 3.70 -3.36 7.39
N LEU A 154 3.19 -4.57 7.29
CA LEU A 154 2.45 -5.07 6.15
C LEU A 154 0.95 -5.02 6.43
N PHE A 155 0.20 -4.36 5.55
CA PHE A 155 -1.25 -4.24 5.59
C PHE A 155 -1.82 -4.92 4.35
N SER A 156 -2.22 -6.18 4.47
CA SER A 156 -2.82 -6.94 3.37
C SER A 156 -4.30 -6.64 3.27
N THR A 157 -4.75 -6.22 2.10
CA THR A 157 -6.15 -5.89 1.84
C THR A 157 -6.65 -6.52 0.53
N GLU A 158 -7.93 -6.84 0.50
CA GLU A 158 -8.62 -7.32 -0.69
C GLU A 158 -9.55 -6.23 -1.21
N LEU A 159 -9.44 -5.95 -2.50
CA LEU A 159 -10.37 -5.10 -3.23
C LEU A 159 -11.34 -5.98 -4.02
N MET A 160 -12.62 -5.76 -3.83
CA MET A 160 -13.67 -6.36 -4.66
C MET A 160 -14.20 -5.28 -5.60
N CYS A 161 -13.88 -5.40 -6.88
CA CYS A 161 -14.38 -4.52 -7.95
C CYS A 161 -15.37 -5.32 -8.79
N ASP A 162 -16.64 -4.97 -8.76
CA ASP A 162 -17.73 -5.77 -9.36
C ASP A 162 -17.72 -7.20 -8.81
N GLU A 163 -17.51 -8.21 -9.66
CA GLU A 163 -17.37 -9.62 -9.27
C GLU A 163 -15.91 -10.08 -9.16
N HIS A 164 -14.95 -9.16 -9.30
CA HIS A 164 -13.53 -9.49 -9.36
C HIS A 164 -12.81 -9.15 -8.06
N LYS A 165 -12.11 -10.15 -7.54
CA LYS A 165 -11.20 -9.99 -6.40
C LYS A 165 -9.83 -9.52 -6.87
N VAL A 166 -9.32 -8.49 -6.22
CA VAL A 166 -7.98 -7.93 -6.44
C VAL A 166 -7.24 -7.93 -5.11
N ASP A 167 -6.23 -8.76 -4.98
CA ASP A 167 -5.37 -8.79 -3.80
C ASP A 167 -4.29 -7.72 -3.91
N SER A 168 -4.11 -6.95 -2.85
CA SER A 168 -3.10 -5.91 -2.76
C SER A 168 -2.62 -5.73 -1.33
N ASP A 169 -1.40 -5.21 -1.19
CA ASP A 169 -0.79 -4.92 0.10
C ASP A 169 -0.37 -3.46 0.16
N ILE A 170 -0.50 -2.85 1.34
CA ILE A 170 0.19 -1.61 1.69
C ILE A 170 1.34 -1.98 2.62
N ILE A 171 2.56 -1.68 2.19
CA ILE A 171 3.78 -1.96 2.94
C ILE A 171 4.30 -0.62 3.45
N MET A 172 4.31 -0.48 4.76
CA MET A 172 4.87 0.70 5.41
C MET A 172 6.25 0.37 5.97
N MET A 173 7.25 1.08 5.50
CA MET A 173 8.66 0.97 5.90
C MET A 173 9.11 2.30 6.52
N PRO A 174 8.67 2.64 7.74
CA PRO A 174 9.12 3.83 8.41
C PRO A 174 10.55 3.63 8.91
N GLU A 175 11.30 4.71 9.05
CA GLU A 175 12.55 4.63 9.80
C GLU A 175 12.33 4.18 11.25
N THR A 176 13.34 3.54 11.84
CA THR A 176 13.25 2.92 13.18
C THR A 176 12.69 3.86 14.23
N THR A 177 13.08 5.14 14.23
CA THR A 177 12.56 6.14 15.19
C THR A 177 11.07 6.38 15.03
N THR A 178 10.59 6.42 13.80
CA THR A 178 9.17 6.58 13.48
C THR A 178 8.38 5.31 13.81
N LEU A 179 8.94 4.13 13.52
CA LEU A 179 8.34 2.86 13.88
C LEU A 179 8.13 2.73 15.39
N VAL A 180 9.15 3.02 16.19
CA VAL A 180 9.06 3.01 17.66
C VAL A 180 7.97 3.98 18.16
N ARG A 181 7.86 5.16 17.55
CA ARG A 181 6.81 6.13 17.89
C ARG A 181 5.42 5.59 17.56
N ILE A 182 5.23 5.01 16.38
CA ILE A 182 3.95 4.40 15.94
C ILE A 182 3.56 3.27 16.91
N ILE A 183 4.45 2.34 17.17
CA ILE A 183 4.20 1.20 18.07
C ILE A 183 3.85 1.70 19.47
N GLY A 184 4.63 2.64 20.03
CA GLY A 184 4.38 3.19 21.35
C GLY A 184 3.03 3.92 21.49
N LEU A 185 2.54 4.56 20.43
CA LEU A 185 1.20 5.15 20.40
C LEU A 185 0.10 4.09 20.33
N LEU A 186 0.27 3.07 19.49
CA LEU A 186 -0.66 1.95 19.39
C LEU A 186 -0.78 1.17 20.71
N GLU A 187 0.33 0.92 21.41
CA GLU A 187 0.34 0.28 22.73
C GLU A 187 -0.42 1.10 23.78
N LYS A 188 -0.22 2.42 23.82
CA LYS A 188 -0.95 3.30 24.73
C LYS A 188 -2.46 3.29 24.49
N MET A 189 -2.88 3.23 23.25
CA MET A 189 -4.30 3.11 22.89
C MET A 189 -4.90 1.79 23.35
N MET A 190 -4.14 0.69 23.27
CA MET A 190 -4.59 -0.63 23.74
C MET A 190 -4.67 -0.75 25.26
N GLN A 191 -3.86 0.03 26.00
CA GLN A 191 -3.84 0.03 27.47
C GLN A 191 -4.87 1.01 28.09
N GLY A 192 -5.37 1.95 27.30
CA GLY A 192 -6.34 2.95 27.75
C GLY A 192 -7.81 2.56 27.58
N THR A 193 -8.05 1.32 27.12
CA THR A 193 -9.37 0.68 27.06
C THR A 193 -9.48 -0.35 28.16
#